data_202a3a2664f15cc83dfaba2930a0e03a
#
_entry.id   202a3a2664f15cc83dfaba2930a0e03a
#
_cell.length_a   1.000
_cell.length_b   1.000
_cell.length_c   1.000
_cell.angle_alpha   90.00
_cell.angle_beta   90.00
_cell.angle_gamma   90.00
#
_symmetry.space_group_name_H-M   'P 1'
#
loop_
_entity.id
_entity.type
_entity.pdbx_description
1 polymer ?
#
loop_
_entity_poly.entity_id
_entity_poly.type
_entity_poly.pdbx_seq_one_letter_code
_entity_poly.pdbx_strand_id
1 'polypeptide(L)'
;MVLMRGQQRFRVLTAGETAMARRLFGDAIDYPAVRIFNRRYLPFGLQPKNCAMTPNGAMYFHHSCCLRDFSTGSEHARHWFMHEMVHVWQHQLGYPVRTRGALRIGLSYRYQLGMDKTLSDYNMEAQGDLLADYFVLKHLQAASAMRQPRYANDLPLFEQVLSSFLTHPGERKNLPKGIVRRLR
;
A
#
# COMPACT_ATOMS: atom_id res chain seq x y z
N MET A 1 12.77 -42.50 6.73
CA MET A 1 12.54 -41.30 7.57
C MET A 1 12.47 -40.11 6.62
N VAL A 2 11.25 -39.75 6.19
CA VAL A 2 11.01 -38.67 5.21
C VAL A 2 11.05 -37.34 5.98
N LEU A 3 12.08 -36.56 5.74
CA LEU A 3 12.18 -35.20 6.24
C LEU A 3 11.02 -34.37 5.63
N MET A 4 10.02 -34.05 6.41
CA MET A 4 9.00 -33.09 6.02
C MET A 4 9.69 -31.75 5.72
N ARG A 5 9.74 -31.39 4.43
CA ARG A 5 10.13 -30.03 4.02
C ARG A 5 9.16 -29.07 4.67
N GLY A 6 9.67 -28.23 5.58
CA GLY A 6 8.88 -27.18 6.23
C GLY A 6 8.14 -26.36 5.17
N GLN A 7 6.81 -26.35 5.24
CA GLN A 7 5.99 -25.53 4.37
C GLN A 7 6.48 -24.09 4.43
N GLN A 8 6.89 -23.54 3.30
CA GLN A 8 7.25 -22.13 3.20
C GLN A 8 6.06 -21.31 3.71
N ARG A 9 6.27 -20.63 4.82
CA ARG A 9 5.19 -19.84 5.48
C ARG A 9 4.81 -18.57 4.73
N PHE A 10 5.48 -18.29 3.59
CA PHE A 10 5.28 -17.10 2.76
C PHE A 10 5.55 -17.43 1.28
N ARG A 11 5.08 -16.56 0.40
CA ARG A 11 5.49 -16.52 -1.01
C ARG A 11 6.12 -15.16 -1.35
N VAL A 12 6.87 -15.11 -2.44
CA VAL A 12 7.33 -13.87 -3.07
C VAL A 12 6.23 -13.31 -3.98
N LEU A 13 6.45 -12.12 -4.51
CA LEU A 13 5.57 -11.55 -5.54
C LEU A 13 5.60 -12.41 -6.80
N THR A 14 4.46 -12.51 -7.48
CA THR A 14 4.41 -13.07 -8.84
C THR A 14 5.00 -12.08 -9.86
N ALA A 15 5.28 -12.55 -11.06
CA ALA A 15 5.68 -11.67 -12.16
C ALA A 15 4.60 -10.62 -12.47
N GLY A 16 3.32 -11.03 -12.42
CA GLY A 16 2.18 -10.13 -12.62
C GLY A 16 2.06 -9.06 -11.53
N GLU A 17 2.20 -9.45 -10.26
CA GLU A 17 2.18 -8.50 -9.12
C GLU A 17 3.36 -7.52 -9.19
N THR A 18 4.55 -7.99 -9.55
CA THR A 18 5.72 -7.13 -9.74
C THR A 18 5.51 -6.15 -10.89
N ALA A 19 5.03 -6.63 -12.04
CA ALA A 19 4.74 -5.77 -13.19
C ALA A 19 3.65 -4.73 -12.88
N MET A 20 2.63 -5.12 -12.12
CA MET A 20 1.56 -4.23 -11.66
C MET A 20 2.11 -3.13 -10.73
N ALA A 21 2.90 -3.48 -9.73
CA ALA A 21 3.48 -2.54 -8.78
C ALA A 21 4.49 -1.59 -9.45
N ARG A 22 5.28 -2.07 -10.41
CA ARG A 22 6.23 -1.24 -11.17
C ARG A 22 5.57 -0.09 -11.94
N ARG A 23 4.30 -0.22 -12.31
CA ARG A 23 3.57 0.89 -12.98
C ARG A 23 3.45 2.12 -12.10
N LEU A 24 3.49 1.95 -10.78
CA LEU A 24 3.35 3.03 -9.81
C LEU A 24 4.69 3.40 -9.15
N PHE A 25 5.47 2.39 -8.74
CA PHE A 25 6.68 2.59 -7.94
C PHE A 25 7.98 2.52 -8.75
N GLY A 26 7.93 2.17 -10.05
CA GLY A 26 9.15 1.98 -10.85
C GLY A 26 10.12 1.01 -10.17
N ASP A 27 11.35 1.45 -9.98
CA ASP A 27 12.41 0.70 -9.30
C ASP A 27 12.64 1.14 -7.84
N ALA A 28 11.68 1.89 -7.25
CA ALA A 28 11.80 2.37 -5.87
C ALA A 28 11.56 1.29 -4.80
N ILE A 29 11.21 0.08 -5.19
CA ILE A 29 10.98 -1.07 -4.30
C ILE A 29 11.94 -2.20 -4.67
N ASP A 30 12.57 -2.79 -3.65
CA ASP A 30 13.23 -4.09 -3.76
C ASP A 30 12.16 -5.20 -3.76
N TYR A 31 11.63 -5.49 -4.95
CA TYR A 31 10.56 -6.47 -5.16
C TYR A 31 10.95 -7.90 -4.73
N PRO A 32 12.17 -8.38 -4.99
CA PRO A 32 12.63 -9.68 -4.52
C PRO A 32 12.61 -9.85 -2.99
N ALA A 33 12.71 -8.76 -2.23
CA ALA A 33 12.66 -8.80 -0.77
C ALA A 33 11.24 -8.88 -0.21
N VAL A 34 10.21 -8.58 -1.01
CA VAL A 34 8.81 -8.57 -0.53
C VAL A 34 8.31 -9.99 -0.26
N ARG A 35 7.64 -10.19 0.86
CA ARG A 35 7.04 -11.46 1.29
C ARG A 35 5.55 -11.30 1.52
N ILE A 36 4.78 -12.28 1.07
CA ILE A 36 3.34 -12.37 1.31
C ILE A 36 3.07 -13.60 2.17
N PHE A 37 2.48 -13.37 3.33
CA PHE A 37 2.09 -14.41 4.27
C PHE A 37 0.60 -14.70 4.17
N ASN A 38 0.26 -15.96 3.99
CA ASN A 38 -1.12 -16.45 4.04
C ASN A 38 -1.51 -16.76 5.50
N ARG A 39 -1.42 -15.76 6.36
CA ARG A 39 -1.77 -15.82 7.79
C ARG A 39 -1.90 -14.42 8.37
N ARG A 40 -2.59 -14.32 9.51
CA ARG A 40 -2.63 -13.08 10.27
C ARG A 40 -1.26 -12.71 10.85
N TYR A 41 -0.99 -11.41 10.95
CA TYR A 41 0.15 -10.87 11.68
C TYR A 41 -0.09 -10.90 13.20
N LEU A 42 -1.27 -10.43 13.64
CA LEU A 42 -1.62 -10.41 15.05
C LEU A 42 -2.15 -11.77 15.50
N PRO A 43 -1.73 -12.24 16.72
CA PRO A 43 -2.23 -13.49 17.30
C PRO A 43 -3.70 -13.36 17.74
N PHE A 44 -4.29 -14.49 18.18
CA PHE A 44 -5.61 -14.57 18.83
C PHE A 44 -6.76 -13.92 18.06
N GLY A 45 -6.66 -13.81 16.73
CA GLY A 45 -7.74 -13.25 15.92
C GLY A 45 -7.90 -11.73 15.99
N LEU A 46 -6.97 -11.01 16.60
CA LEU A 46 -7.00 -9.55 16.74
C LEU A 46 -6.96 -8.81 15.37
N GLN A 47 -6.44 -9.46 14.34
CA GLN A 47 -6.54 -8.95 12.96
C GLN A 47 -7.84 -9.47 12.35
N PRO A 48 -8.78 -8.61 11.90
CA PRO A 48 -10.00 -9.01 11.21
C PRO A 48 -9.71 -9.82 9.94
N LYS A 49 -10.65 -10.67 9.52
CA LYS A 49 -10.49 -11.52 8.32
C LYS A 49 -10.34 -10.71 7.02
N ASN A 50 -10.99 -9.57 6.95
CA ASN A 50 -11.00 -8.66 5.79
C ASN A 50 -9.98 -7.53 5.91
N CYS A 51 -8.95 -7.70 6.74
CA CYS A 51 -7.88 -6.73 6.95
C CYS A 51 -6.54 -7.37 6.59
N ALA A 52 -5.76 -6.70 5.75
CA ALA A 52 -4.34 -6.99 5.58
C ALA A 52 -3.50 -6.12 6.51
N MET A 53 -2.27 -6.50 6.75
CA MET A 53 -1.31 -5.71 7.52
C MET A 53 0.07 -5.82 6.91
N THR A 54 0.75 -4.68 6.77
CA THR A 54 2.14 -4.61 6.24
C THR A 54 3.06 -3.88 7.21
N PRO A 55 3.28 -4.40 8.42
CA PRO A 55 3.98 -3.66 9.49
C PRO A 55 5.50 -3.55 9.30
N ASN A 56 6.10 -4.44 8.53
CA ASN A 56 7.55 -4.62 8.43
C ASN A 56 8.04 -4.87 6.98
N GLY A 57 7.32 -4.33 6.00
CA GLY A 57 7.63 -4.54 4.58
C GLY A 57 7.19 -5.90 4.03
N ALA A 58 6.56 -6.74 4.85
CA ALA A 58 5.93 -7.98 4.43
C ALA A 58 4.42 -7.88 4.65
N MET A 59 3.63 -8.42 3.72
CA MET A 59 2.18 -8.39 3.75
C MET A 59 1.61 -9.63 4.43
N TYR A 60 0.59 -9.45 5.26
CA TYR A 60 -0.08 -10.51 6.00
C TYR A 60 -1.58 -10.48 5.70
N PHE A 61 -2.05 -11.45 4.92
CA PHE A 61 -3.45 -11.64 4.57
C PHE A 61 -4.04 -12.83 5.33
N HIS A 62 -5.29 -12.69 5.75
CA HIS A 62 -6.01 -13.86 6.24
C HIS A 62 -6.15 -14.90 5.11
N HIS A 63 -6.10 -16.19 5.42
CA HIS A 63 -6.12 -17.27 4.43
C HIS A 63 -7.34 -17.23 3.49
N SER A 64 -8.49 -16.72 3.96
CA SER A 64 -9.71 -16.62 3.12
C SER A 64 -9.65 -15.53 2.05
N CYS A 65 -8.70 -14.60 2.12
CA CYS A 65 -8.58 -13.47 1.19
C CYS A 65 -7.19 -13.34 0.56
N CYS A 66 -6.25 -14.21 0.92
CA CYS A 66 -4.92 -14.25 0.32
C CYS A 66 -4.98 -14.92 -1.05
N LEU A 67 -4.83 -14.14 -2.11
CA LEU A 67 -4.82 -14.68 -3.47
C LEU A 67 -3.45 -15.27 -3.81
N ARG A 68 -3.45 -16.27 -4.72
CA ARG A 68 -2.20 -16.79 -5.30
C ARG A 68 -1.49 -15.75 -6.15
N ASP A 69 -2.26 -14.90 -6.82
CA ASP A 69 -1.80 -13.78 -7.64
C ASP A 69 -2.85 -12.68 -7.62
N PHE A 70 -2.53 -11.55 -6.99
CA PHE A 70 -3.45 -10.40 -6.93
C PHE A 70 -3.58 -9.69 -8.28
N SER A 71 -2.59 -9.79 -9.18
CA SER A 71 -2.64 -9.15 -10.49
C SER A 71 -3.76 -9.69 -11.38
N THR A 72 -4.20 -10.93 -11.14
CA THR A 72 -5.31 -11.58 -11.84
C THR A 72 -6.64 -11.49 -11.07
N GLY A 73 -6.63 -10.88 -9.89
CA GLY A 73 -7.81 -10.70 -9.07
C GLY A 73 -8.76 -9.61 -9.59
N SER A 74 -9.87 -9.41 -8.88
CA SER A 74 -10.79 -8.31 -9.16
C SER A 74 -10.08 -6.95 -9.00
N GLU A 75 -10.69 -5.90 -9.55
CA GLU A 75 -10.17 -4.52 -9.42
C GLU A 75 -10.05 -4.09 -7.96
N HIS A 76 -11.00 -4.48 -7.11
CA HIS A 76 -10.92 -4.26 -5.67
C HIS A 76 -9.74 -5.03 -5.01
N ALA A 77 -9.47 -6.26 -5.45
CA ALA A 77 -8.33 -7.03 -4.94
C ALA A 77 -7.00 -6.39 -5.37
N ARG A 78 -6.90 -5.87 -6.59
CA ARG A 78 -5.75 -5.13 -7.10
C ARG A 78 -5.57 -3.80 -6.35
N HIS A 79 -6.66 -3.07 -6.10
CA HIS A 79 -6.64 -1.86 -5.27
C HIS A 79 -6.08 -2.17 -3.88
N TRP A 80 -6.61 -3.19 -3.23
CA TRP A 80 -6.16 -3.60 -1.89
C TRP A 80 -4.68 -3.98 -1.88
N PHE A 81 -4.25 -4.81 -2.84
CA PHE A 81 -2.83 -5.15 -2.99
C PHE A 81 -1.95 -3.91 -3.18
N MET A 82 -2.36 -2.96 -4.01
CA MET A 82 -1.60 -1.72 -4.23
C MET A 82 -1.53 -0.85 -2.98
N HIS A 83 -2.60 -0.80 -2.16
CA HIS A 83 -2.57 -0.15 -0.85
C HIS A 83 -1.48 -0.77 0.06
N GLU A 84 -1.42 -2.09 0.15
CA GLU A 84 -0.39 -2.78 0.93
C GLU A 84 1.03 -2.57 0.35
N MET A 85 1.16 -2.47 -0.98
CA MET A 85 2.43 -2.12 -1.63
C MET A 85 2.90 -0.71 -1.26
N VAL A 86 2.00 0.24 -1.01
CA VAL A 86 2.38 1.56 -0.46
C VAL A 86 3.07 1.41 0.89
N HIS A 87 2.56 0.55 1.77
CA HIS A 87 3.21 0.30 3.07
C HIS A 87 4.56 -0.42 2.95
N VAL A 88 4.72 -1.31 1.96
CA VAL A 88 6.04 -1.87 1.61
C VAL A 88 7.00 -0.76 1.21
N TRP A 89 6.58 0.10 0.28
CA TRP A 89 7.36 1.25 -0.19
C TRP A 89 7.74 2.20 0.96
N GLN A 90 6.77 2.59 1.79
CA GLN A 90 7.01 3.42 2.98
C GLN A 90 8.05 2.78 3.90
N HIS A 91 7.91 1.47 4.18
CA HIS A 91 8.85 0.74 5.03
C HIS A 91 10.26 0.69 4.45
N GLN A 92 10.40 0.36 3.16
CA GLN A 92 11.72 0.26 2.52
C GLN A 92 12.42 1.61 2.43
N LEU A 93 11.70 2.72 2.33
CA LEU A 93 12.24 4.07 2.45
C LEU A 93 12.50 4.52 3.90
N GLY A 94 12.29 3.65 4.88
CA GLY A 94 12.61 3.90 6.30
C GLY A 94 11.51 4.61 7.09
N TYR A 95 10.25 4.63 6.60
CA TYR A 95 9.13 5.12 7.40
C TYR A 95 8.73 4.07 8.46
N PRO A 96 8.46 4.46 9.72
CA PRO A 96 8.19 3.53 10.81
C PRO A 96 6.74 3.02 10.80
N VAL A 97 6.34 2.30 9.72
CA VAL A 97 4.98 1.82 9.48
C VAL A 97 4.42 1.06 10.69
N ARG A 98 5.20 0.13 11.24
CA ARG A 98 4.77 -0.70 12.38
C ARG A 98 4.39 0.13 13.59
N THR A 99 5.26 1.05 13.99
CA THR A 99 5.05 1.90 15.18
C THR A 99 3.87 2.84 14.98
N ARG A 100 3.78 3.44 13.79
CA ARG A 100 2.69 4.35 13.43
C ARG A 100 1.34 3.64 13.37
N GLY A 101 1.29 2.45 12.75
CA GLY A 101 0.09 1.62 12.69
C GLY A 101 -0.37 1.13 14.07
N ALA A 102 0.56 0.80 14.97
CA ALA A 102 0.25 0.39 16.33
C ALA A 102 -0.35 1.53 17.17
N LEU A 103 0.19 2.73 17.04
CA LEU A 103 -0.27 3.90 17.81
C LEU A 103 -1.59 4.48 17.29
N ARG A 104 -1.95 4.25 16.02
CA ARG A 104 -3.16 4.76 15.33
C ARG A 104 -3.47 6.25 15.51
N ILE A 105 -2.53 7.04 16.04
CA ILE A 105 -2.73 8.47 16.30
C ILE A 105 -2.68 9.25 14.98
N GLY A 106 -3.76 9.93 14.66
CA GLY A 106 -3.87 10.77 13.45
C GLY A 106 -3.94 9.98 12.14
N LEU A 107 -4.22 8.68 12.19
CA LEU A 107 -4.40 7.86 11.00
C LEU A 107 -5.85 7.97 10.52
N SER A 108 -6.01 8.28 9.24
CA SER A 108 -7.28 8.26 8.52
C SER A 108 -7.04 7.67 7.14
N TYR A 109 -7.93 6.79 6.72
CA TYR A 109 -7.96 6.29 5.34
C TYR A 109 -8.52 7.33 4.37
N ARG A 110 -9.30 8.30 4.89
CA ARG A 110 -9.86 9.37 4.06
C ARG A 110 -8.79 10.39 3.74
N TYR A 111 -8.73 10.77 2.46
CA TYR A 111 -7.92 11.87 1.98
C TYR A 111 -8.81 12.93 1.31
N GLN A 112 -8.30 14.13 1.22
CA GLN A 112 -8.93 15.21 0.47
C GLN A 112 -7.88 15.79 -0.47
N LEU A 113 -8.11 15.65 -1.79
CA LEU A 113 -7.25 16.24 -2.79
C LEU A 113 -7.32 17.77 -2.70
N GLY A 114 -6.22 18.44 -2.98
CA GLY A 114 -6.14 19.90 -2.98
C GLY A 114 -4.95 20.35 -3.82
N MET A 115 -5.11 21.44 -4.54
CA MET A 115 -4.08 21.98 -5.45
C MET A 115 -2.80 22.42 -4.72
N ASP A 116 -2.92 22.71 -3.43
CA ASP A 116 -1.84 23.14 -2.54
C ASP A 116 -1.14 21.98 -1.82
N LYS A 117 -1.58 20.73 -2.09
CA LYS A 117 -1.08 19.53 -1.41
C LYS A 117 -0.13 18.72 -2.27
N THR A 118 0.75 18.01 -1.59
CA THR A 118 1.62 16.98 -2.14
C THR A 118 1.38 15.66 -1.44
N LEU A 119 1.90 14.54 -1.96
CA LEU A 119 1.73 13.23 -1.33
C LEU A 119 2.17 13.21 0.13
N SER A 120 3.21 13.95 0.50
CA SER A 120 3.74 13.99 1.87
C SER A 120 2.82 14.67 2.89
N ASP A 121 1.80 15.40 2.46
CA ASP A 121 0.82 16.04 3.35
C ASP A 121 -0.25 15.07 3.87
N TYR A 122 -0.26 13.84 3.37
CA TYR A 122 -1.18 12.79 3.79
C TYR A 122 -0.50 11.82 4.76
N ASN A 123 -1.25 11.31 5.75
CA ASN A 123 -0.75 10.26 6.64
C ASN A 123 -0.58 8.94 5.88
N MET A 124 0.05 7.95 6.50
CA MET A 124 0.45 6.70 5.86
C MET A 124 -0.72 5.92 5.26
N GLU A 125 -1.87 5.86 5.93
CA GLU A 125 -3.06 5.14 5.44
C GLU A 125 -3.75 5.91 4.31
N ALA A 126 -3.85 7.24 4.46
CA ALA A 126 -4.36 8.10 3.40
C ALA A 126 -3.50 8.04 2.14
N GLN A 127 -2.17 7.94 2.26
CA GLN A 127 -1.28 7.68 1.12
C GLN A 127 -1.58 6.32 0.48
N GLY A 128 -1.85 5.29 1.29
CA GLY A 128 -2.25 3.95 0.83
C GLY A 128 -3.46 4.01 -0.10
N ASP A 129 -4.56 4.58 0.40
CA ASP A 129 -5.79 4.69 -0.39
C ASP A 129 -5.66 5.67 -1.57
N LEU A 130 -4.96 6.79 -1.41
CA LEU A 130 -4.76 7.78 -2.47
C LEU A 130 -4.00 7.20 -3.67
N LEU A 131 -2.89 6.50 -3.41
CA LEU A 131 -2.08 5.87 -4.46
C LEU A 131 -2.79 4.66 -5.09
N ALA A 132 -3.54 3.88 -4.30
CA ALA A 132 -4.33 2.78 -4.81
C ALA A 132 -5.51 3.26 -5.67
N ASP A 133 -6.21 4.33 -5.25
CA ASP A 133 -7.27 4.97 -6.04
C ASP A 133 -6.73 5.54 -7.36
N TYR A 134 -5.58 6.24 -7.31
CA TYR A 134 -4.91 6.69 -8.54
C TYR A 134 -4.57 5.53 -9.46
N PHE A 135 -4.04 4.43 -8.91
CA PHE A 135 -3.69 3.25 -9.69
C PHE A 135 -4.89 2.65 -10.43
N VAL A 136 -6.00 2.40 -9.72
CA VAL A 136 -7.18 1.79 -10.36
C VAL A 136 -7.84 2.74 -11.36
N LEU A 137 -7.82 4.04 -11.09
CA LEU A 137 -8.35 5.05 -12.00
C LEU A 137 -7.49 5.16 -13.28
N LYS A 138 -6.19 5.35 -13.12
CA LYS A 138 -5.25 5.60 -14.24
C LYS A 138 -4.96 4.36 -15.07
N HIS A 139 -4.72 3.21 -14.42
CA HIS A 139 -4.18 2.02 -15.08
C HIS A 139 -5.22 0.93 -15.34
N LEU A 140 -6.35 0.94 -14.62
CA LEU A 140 -7.41 -0.04 -14.82
C LEU A 140 -8.70 0.58 -15.37
N GLN A 141 -8.82 1.92 -15.37
CA GLN A 141 -10.05 2.65 -15.74
C GLN A 141 -11.26 2.18 -14.92
N ALA A 142 -11.03 1.81 -13.66
CA ALA A 142 -11.96 1.16 -12.76
C ALA A 142 -12.34 2.06 -11.58
N ALA A 143 -13.04 3.18 -11.87
CA ALA A 143 -13.47 4.13 -10.86
C ALA A 143 -14.35 3.49 -9.76
N SER A 144 -15.07 2.42 -10.08
CA SER A 144 -15.89 1.66 -9.14
C SER A 144 -15.08 0.96 -8.03
N ALA A 145 -13.79 0.70 -8.27
CA ALA A 145 -12.89 0.09 -7.30
C ALA A 145 -12.22 1.10 -6.35
N MET A 146 -12.39 2.39 -6.58
CA MET A 146 -11.83 3.44 -5.72
C MET A 146 -12.48 3.45 -4.33
N ARG A 147 -11.69 3.77 -3.31
CA ARG A 147 -12.19 4.05 -1.95
C ARG A 147 -12.93 5.37 -1.86
N GLN A 148 -12.55 6.34 -2.69
CA GLN A 148 -13.21 7.64 -2.78
C GLN A 148 -13.67 7.95 -4.21
N PRO A 149 -14.76 7.30 -4.69
CA PRO A 149 -15.24 7.43 -6.08
C PRO A 149 -15.67 8.86 -6.45
N ARG A 150 -15.85 9.76 -5.48
CA ARG A 150 -16.11 11.18 -5.74
C ARG A 150 -15.02 11.86 -6.58
N TYR A 151 -13.81 11.30 -6.58
CA TYR A 151 -12.68 11.80 -7.38
C TYR A 151 -12.48 11.08 -8.70
N ALA A 152 -13.48 10.32 -9.17
CA ALA A 152 -13.37 9.54 -10.42
C ALA A 152 -13.08 10.39 -11.67
N ASN A 153 -13.43 11.68 -11.63
CA ASN A 153 -13.19 12.61 -12.73
C ASN A 153 -12.01 13.58 -12.48
N ASP A 154 -11.27 13.39 -11.37
CA ASP A 154 -10.23 14.33 -10.94
C ASP A 154 -8.81 13.80 -11.19
N LEU A 155 -8.62 12.99 -12.25
CA LEU A 155 -7.30 12.43 -12.58
C LEU A 155 -6.20 13.50 -12.69
N PRO A 156 -6.42 14.68 -13.32
CA PRO A 156 -5.41 15.74 -13.35
C PRO A 156 -5.01 16.23 -11.96
N LEU A 157 -5.95 16.30 -11.01
CA LEU A 157 -5.68 16.71 -9.63
C LEU A 157 -4.87 15.64 -8.88
N PHE A 158 -5.14 14.36 -9.11
CA PHE A 158 -4.26 13.28 -8.62
C PHE A 158 -2.83 13.46 -9.13
N GLU A 159 -2.65 13.67 -10.43
CA GLU A 159 -1.33 13.81 -11.05
C GLU A 159 -0.58 15.04 -10.53
N GLN A 160 -1.28 16.13 -10.25
CA GLN A 160 -0.71 17.32 -9.62
C GLN A 160 -0.22 17.02 -8.19
N VAL A 161 -1.07 16.44 -7.35
CA VAL A 161 -0.74 16.07 -5.96
C VAL A 161 0.42 15.06 -5.91
N LEU A 162 0.45 14.14 -6.87
CA LEU A 162 1.43 13.06 -6.95
C LEU A 162 2.67 13.42 -7.77
N SER A 163 2.77 14.61 -8.34
CA SER A 163 3.80 14.99 -9.34
C SER A 163 5.23 14.63 -8.90
N SER A 164 5.60 14.95 -7.66
CA SER A 164 6.92 14.61 -7.11
C SER A 164 7.14 13.10 -7.00
N PHE A 165 6.13 12.36 -6.54
CA PHE A 165 6.18 10.91 -6.41
C PHE A 165 6.25 10.23 -7.79
N LEU A 166 5.43 10.65 -8.74
CA LEU A 166 5.39 10.07 -10.09
C LEU A 166 6.71 10.24 -10.84
N THR A 167 7.42 11.35 -10.55
CA THR A 167 8.73 11.62 -11.17
C THR A 167 9.86 10.89 -10.44
N HIS A 168 9.83 10.87 -9.10
CA HIS A 168 10.90 10.32 -8.27
C HIS A 168 10.33 9.51 -7.10
N PRO A 169 9.76 8.31 -7.35
CA PRO A 169 9.09 7.52 -6.30
C PRO A 169 10.04 7.06 -5.18
N GLY A 170 11.35 6.96 -5.45
CA GLY A 170 12.36 6.58 -4.46
C GLY A 170 12.75 7.67 -3.45
N GLU A 171 12.25 8.89 -3.60
CA GLU A 171 12.63 9.99 -2.73
C GLU A 171 11.83 10.02 -1.41
N ARG A 172 12.57 10.08 -0.29
CA ARG A 172 11.98 10.14 1.06
C ARG A 172 11.12 11.38 1.31
N LYS A 173 11.26 12.45 0.52
CA LYS A 173 10.39 13.64 0.62
C LYS A 173 8.92 13.34 0.34
N ASN A 174 8.62 12.21 -0.33
CA ASN A 174 7.25 11.75 -0.61
C ASN A 174 6.60 11.04 0.60
N LEU A 175 7.40 10.63 1.61
CA LEU A 175 6.88 9.99 2.82
C LEU A 175 6.01 10.95 3.63
N PRO A 176 5.08 10.43 4.45
CA PRO A 176 4.25 11.29 5.30
C PRO A 176 5.10 12.23 6.13
N LYS A 177 4.80 13.52 6.10
CA LYS A 177 5.39 14.50 7.02
C LYS A 177 5.04 14.06 8.44
N GLY A 178 6.04 13.91 9.29
CA GLY A 178 5.83 13.64 10.70
C GLY A 178 4.91 14.71 11.32
N ILE A 179 4.18 14.36 12.37
CA ILE A 179 3.55 15.39 13.23
C ILE A 179 4.70 16.20 13.82
N VAL A 180 5.06 17.30 13.16
CA VAL A 180 5.88 18.32 13.78
C VAL A 180 4.99 18.89 14.89
N ARG A 181 5.17 18.40 16.13
CA ARG A 181 4.71 19.14 17.30
C ARG A 181 5.46 20.47 17.21
N ARG A 182 4.79 21.49 16.71
CA ARG A 182 5.15 22.86 17.04
C ARG A 182 4.96 22.97 18.56
N LEU A 183 6.04 22.72 19.30
CA LEU A 183 6.14 23.20 20.66
C LEU A 183 6.11 24.74 20.54
N ARG A 184 4.97 25.31 20.84
CA ARG A 184 4.84 26.73 21.19
C ARG A 184 5.16 26.86 22.66
#